data_4e7c51ac3a859edd79df5c61ba1a492d
#
_entry.id   4e7c51ac3a859edd79df5c61ba1a492d
#
_cell.length_a   1.000
_cell.length_b   1.000
_cell.length_c   1.000
_cell.angle_alpha   90.00
_cell.angle_beta   90.00
_cell.angle_gamma   90.00
#
_symmetry.space_group_name_H-M   'P 1'
#
loop_
_entity.id
_entity.type
_entity.pdbx_description
1 polymer ?
#
loop_
_entity_poly.entity_id
_entity_poly.type
_entity_poly.pdbx_seq_one_letter_code
_entity_poly.pdbx_strand_id
1 'polypeptide(L)'
;MSAMKPIRYTIAPAAPEAHVFTVTVTVDAPDSQGQRFSLPAWIPGSYMIREFARNIVRIEASSAHRPVRLTKVDKHTWWAAPCTGPLTVSYDVYAWDLSVRAAHLDATHGFFNGTSVFLRVEGADDQRCLVDIQPPAGEAYRGWRVATALREATGRIQGKAGAKRYGFGWYEAADYDELIDHPVEMGTFELVSFEACGAQHDAVFTGRVPNLDLERIARDFKRICEAQIRLFEPHTATAPFLDSNRRYVFMTMVTTDGYGGLEHRASTALMCARNDLPVTGRDETTEGYRTFLGLVSHEYFHTWNVKRIKPATFVPYALDREVHTPLLWLFEGFTSYYDDLMLVRSGLISEAQYLEMLGKTWNGVLRGSGRLKQSVAESSFDAWTKYYRQDENAPNAIVSYYTKGSLVALALDLTIRTQTHGERSLDDVMRALWVTYGRDFYAAGHTQRGVTEAGLITLMEETTGVRLRTLVRQLSEGRDDPPLPALFKAMGVSATRK
;
A
#
# COMPACT_ATOMS: atom_id res chain seq x y z
N MET A 1 -0.23 23.61 -28.43
CA MET A 1 -1.23 23.28 -27.42
C MET A 1 -0.87 24.02 -26.14
N SER A 2 -1.76 24.85 -25.57
CA SER A 2 -1.53 25.49 -24.27
C SER A 2 -1.41 24.36 -23.23
N ALA A 3 -0.36 24.33 -22.41
CA ALA A 3 -0.20 23.35 -21.34
C ALA A 3 -1.46 23.39 -20.45
N MET A 4 -2.09 22.24 -20.24
CA MET A 4 -3.24 22.16 -19.32
C MET A 4 -2.83 22.64 -17.95
N LYS A 5 -3.67 23.47 -17.32
CA LYS A 5 -3.39 23.99 -15.99
C LYS A 5 -3.57 22.91 -14.95
N PRO A 6 -2.75 22.86 -13.91
CA PRO A 6 -2.84 21.83 -12.88
C PRO A 6 -4.15 21.94 -12.10
N ILE A 7 -4.68 20.81 -11.63
CA ILE A 7 -5.72 20.77 -10.61
C ILE A 7 -5.08 21.19 -9.28
N ARG A 8 -5.71 22.09 -8.55
CA ARG A 8 -5.19 22.57 -7.27
C ARG A 8 -6.07 22.12 -6.12
N TYR A 9 -5.45 21.53 -5.13
CA TYR A 9 -6.07 21.15 -3.87
C TYR A 9 -5.48 21.97 -2.72
N THR A 10 -6.29 22.19 -1.71
CA THR A 10 -5.85 22.67 -0.40
C THR A 10 -6.48 21.78 0.65
N ILE A 11 -5.72 21.36 1.65
CA ILE A 11 -6.24 20.62 2.80
C ILE A 11 -5.72 21.24 4.09
N ALA A 12 -6.61 21.48 5.03
CA ALA A 12 -6.30 22.05 6.33
C ALA A 12 -6.96 21.25 7.45
N PRO A 13 -6.28 20.95 8.56
CA PRO A 13 -6.90 20.47 9.79
C PRO A 13 -7.65 21.64 10.44
N ALA A 14 -8.89 21.88 9.96
CA ALA A 14 -9.65 23.08 10.31
C ALA A 14 -10.14 23.08 11.76
N ALA A 15 -10.48 21.89 12.29
CA ALA A 15 -10.90 21.70 13.66
C ALA A 15 -10.40 20.33 14.17
N PRO A 16 -9.16 20.23 14.64
CA PRO A 16 -8.58 18.96 15.11
C PRO A 16 -9.43 18.31 16.23
N GLU A 17 -9.93 19.09 17.16
CA GLU A 17 -10.76 18.62 18.28
C GLU A 17 -12.15 18.11 17.83
N ALA A 18 -12.61 18.55 16.65
CA ALA A 18 -13.85 18.08 16.02
C ALA A 18 -13.59 17.07 14.90
N HIS A 19 -12.33 16.67 14.69
CA HIS A 19 -11.91 15.68 13.69
C HIS A 19 -12.24 16.11 12.25
N VAL A 20 -12.11 17.40 11.92
CA VAL A 20 -12.53 17.95 10.62
C VAL A 20 -11.34 18.49 9.83
N PHE A 21 -11.12 17.90 8.65
CA PHE A 21 -10.35 18.52 7.57
C PHE A 21 -11.27 19.35 6.68
N THR A 22 -10.87 20.58 6.36
CA THR A 22 -11.46 21.33 5.24
C THR A 22 -10.59 21.16 4.01
N VAL A 23 -11.22 20.76 2.92
CA VAL A 23 -10.56 20.52 1.62
C VAL A 23 -11.18 21.42 0.56
N THR A 24 -10.35 21.96 -0.32
CA THR A 24 -10.81 22.63 -1.54
C THR A 24 -10.16 22.02 -2.77
N VAL A 25 -10.91 21.93 -3.88
CA VAL A 25 -10.37 21.63 -5.19
C VAL A 25 -10.74 22.75 -6.14
N THR A 26 -9.77 23.23 -6.92
CA THR A 26 -9.96 24.30 -7.92
C THR A 26 -9.58 23.81 -9.30
N VAL A 27 -10.51 23.95 -10.24
CA VAL A 27 -10.39 23.61 -11.67
C VAL A 27 -10.41 24.92 -12.46
N ASP A 28 -9.30 25.28 -13.10
CA ASP A 28 -9.21 26.56 -13.83
C ASP A 28 -10.05 26.59 -15.10
N ALA A 29 -10.26 25.45 -15.75
CA ALA A 29 -11.07 25.30 -16.94
C ALA A 29 -12.03 24.10 -16.75
N PRO A 30 -13.15 24.30 -16.03
CA PRO A 30 -14.14 23.25 -15.82
C PRO A 30 -14.85 22.91 -17.15
N ASP A 31 -15.45 21.71 -17.20
CA ASP A 31 -16.24 21.28 -18.35
C ASP A 31 -17.38 22.28 -18.60
N SER A 32 -17.52 22.71 -19.85
CA SER A 32 -18.54 23.67 -20.29
C SER A 32 -19.98 23.16 -20.13
N GLN A 33 -20.18 21.86 -20.02
CA GLN A 33 -21.46 21.20 -19.76
C GLN A 33 -21.72 20.92 -18.28
N GLY A 34 -20.80 21.36 -17.41
CA GLY A 34 -20.79 21.12 -15.97
C GLY A 34 -19.78 20.06 -15.57
N GLN A 35 -19.08 20.34 -14.49
CA GLN A 35 -17.99 19.52 -14.00
C GLN A 35 -18.47 18.44 -13.03
N ARG A 36 -18.08 17.20 -13.27
CA ARG A 36 -18.31 16.10 -12.32
C ARG A 36 -17.10 15.91 -11.39
N PHE A 37 -17.42 15.62 -10.14
CA PHE A 37 -16.47 15.28 -9.09
C PHE A 37 -16.90 13.99 -8.42
N SER A 38 -15.96 13.10 -8.15
CA SER A 38 -16.26 11.86 -7.41
C SER A 38 -15.19 11.59 -6.35
N LEU A 39 -15.57 10.95 -5.26
CA LEU A 39 -14.62 10.46 -4.28
C LEU A 39 -14.48 8.95 -4.44
N PRO A 40 -13.26 8.37 -4.40
CA PRO A 40 -13.07 6.93 -4.42
C PRO A 40 -13.95 6.21 -3.40
N ALA A 41 -14.45 5.03 -3.74
CA ALA A 41 -15.23 4.19 -2.83
C ALA A 41 -14.36 3.24 -2.01
N TRP A 42 -13.13 3.01 -2.44
CA TRP A 42 -12.15 2.12 -1.82
C TRP A 42 -10.73 2.62 -2.06
N ILE A 43 -9.76 1.97 -1.43
CA ILE A 43 -8.33 2.25 -1.58
C ILE A 43 -7.60 0.98 -2.05
N PRO A 44 -6.71 1.05 -3.08
CA PRO A 44 -5.85 -0.05 -3.46
C PRO A 44 -5.05 -0.61 -2.27
N GLY A 45 -4.98 -1.94 -2.18
CA GLY A 45 -4.41 -2.65 -1.03
C GLY A 45 -5.45 -3.05 0.03
N SER A 46 -6.68 -2.49 -0.03
CA SER A 46 -7.74 -2.82 0.91
C SER A 46 -9.05 -3.12 0.18
N TYR A 47 -9.31 -4.37 -0.06
CA TYR A 47 -10.37 -4.87 -0.94
C TYR A 47 -11.75 -4.85 -0.25
N MET A 48 -12.19 -3.66 0.13
CA MET A 48 -13.50 -3.41 0.73
C MET A 48 -14.01 -2.02 0.33
N ILE A 49 -15.29 -1.92 -0.03
CA ILE A 49 -15.94 -0.62 -0.20
C ILE A 49 -16.05 0.05 1.16
N ARG A 50 -15.41 1.22 1.29
CA ARG A 50 -15.29 1.97 2.54
C ARG A 50 -16.24 3.15 2.64
N GLU A 51 -16.91 3.50 1.53
CA GLU A 51 -17.89 4.59 1.49
C GLU A 51 -17.30 5.93 2.00
N PHE A 52 -16.09 6.31 1.60
CA PHE A 52 -15.41 7.51 2.09
C PHE A 52 -16.25 8.78 1.98
N ALA A 53 -17.07 8.89 0.92
CA ALA A 53 -17.93 10.03 0.67
C ALA A 53 -19.00 10.27 1.77
N ARG A 54 -19.28 9.26 2.62
CA ARG A 54 -20.17 9.44 3.79
C ARG A 54 -19.62 10.44 4.80
N ASN A 55 -18.30 10.62 4.80
CA ASN A 55 -17.60 11.50 5.75
C ASN A 55 -17.58 12.97 5.29
N ILE A 56 -18.03 13.27 4.07
CA ILE A 56 -18.24 14.66 3.63
C ILE A 56 -19.49 15.22 4.29
N VAL A 57 -19.31 16.12 5.26
CA VAL A 57 -20.41 16.67 6.07
C VAL A 57 -20.98 17.96 5.51
N ARG A 58 -20.19 18.70 4.73
CA ARG A 58 -20.59 19.90 4.01
C ARG A 58 -19.86 19.94 2.67
N ILE A 59 -20.52 20.38 1.62
CA ILE A 59 -19.91 20.60 0.31
C ILE A 59 -20.61 21.72 -0.43
N GLU A 60 -19.84 22.64 -1.02
CA GLU A 60 -20.34 23.76 -1.79
C GLU A 60 -19.41 24.08 -2.95
N ALA A 61 -19.97 24.70 -4.00
CA ALA A 61 -19.23 25.09 -5.19
C ALA A 61 -19.40 26.59 -5.47
N SER A 62 -18.35 27.22 -5.96
CA SER A 62 -18.35 28.64 -6.35
C SER A 62 -17.47 28.90 -7.56
N SER A 63 -17.79 29.97 -8.33
CA SER A 63 -16.95 30.52 -9.38
C SER A 63 -16.97 32.04 -9.28
N ALA A 64 -15.79 32.67 -9.28
CA ALA A 64 -15.63 34.11 -9.08
C ALA A 64 -16.42 34.64 -7.85
N HIS A 65 -16.37 33.90 -6.73
CA HIS A 65 -17.07 34.15 -5.46
C HIS A 65 -18.63 34.10 -5.56
N ARG A 66 -19.19 33.60 -6.65
CA ARG A 66 -20.62 33.37 -6.78
C ARG A 66 -20.93 31.89 -6.59
N PRO A 67 -21.99 31.53 -5.86
CA PRO A 67 -22.39 30.15 -5.70
C PRO A 67 -22.68 29.50 -7.05
N VAL A 68 -22.21 28.27 -7.21
CA VAL A 68 -22.51 27.39 -8.35
C VAL A 68 -23.37 26.25 -7.82
N ARG A 69 -24.46 25.94 -8.52
CA ARG A 69 -25.34 24.82 -8.14
C ARG A 69 -24.55 23.52 -8.19
N LEU A 70 -24.52 22.80 -7.05
CA LEU A 70 -23.92 21.50 -6.91
C LEU A 70 -25.02 20.47 -6.61
N THR A 71 -25.10 19.41 -7.41
CA THR A 71 -26.11 18.36 -7.29
C THR A 71 -25.41 17.03 -6.99
N LYS A 72 -25.82 16.33 -5.92
CA LYS A 72 -25.35 14.97 -5.64
C LYS A 72 -26.03 14.00 -6.62
N VAL A 73 -25.23 13.28 -7.41
CA VAL A 73 -25.70 12.40 -8.49
C VAL A 73 -25.93 10.98 -7.98
N ASP A 74 -25.01 10.51 -7.13
CA ASP A 74 -25.06 9.21 -6.47
C ASP A 74 -24.35 9.26 -5.10
N LYS A 75 -24.04 8.12 -4.51
CA LYS A 75 -23.44 8.04 -3.16
C LYS A 75 -22.11 8.78 -3.02
N HIS A 76 -21.31 8.90 -4.09
CA HIS A 76 -19.96 9.46 -4.06
C HIS A 76 -19.64 10.44 -5.18
N THR A 77 -20.64 10.85 -5.99
CA THR A 77 -20.49 11.73 -7.16
C THR A 77 -21.33 12.99 -7.04
N TRP A 78 -20.75 14.12 -7.40
CA TRP A 78 -21.41 15.44 -7.48
C TRP A 78 -21.21 16.04 -8.87
N TRP A 79 -22.23 16.78 -9.33
CA TRP A 79 -22.20 17.55 -10.56
C TRP A 79 -22.37 19.03 -10.25
N ALA A 80 -21.39 19.84 -10.63
CA ALA A 80 -21.46 21.30 -10.59
C ALA A 80 -21.99 21.83 -11.91
N ALA A 81 -22.97 22.73 -11.83
CA ALA A 81 -23.56 23.35 -13.03
C ALA A 81 -22.53 24.13 -13.84
N PRO A 82 -22.70 24.30 -15.15
CA PRO A 82 -21.86 25.13 -16.00
C PRO A 82 -21.58 26.50 -15.38
N CYS A 83 -20.33 26.94 -15.42
CA CYS A 83 -19.94 28.26 -14.97
C CYS A 83 -18.83 28.84 -15.86
N THR A 84 -18.64 30.15 -15.79
CA THR A 84 -17.55 30.83 -16.48
C THR A 84 -16.41 31.11 -15.53
N GLY A 85 -15.18 30.74 -15.93
CA GLY A 85 -13.99 30.91 -15.13
C GLY A 85 -13.72 29.74 -14.18
N PRO A 86 -12.72 29.88 -13.30
CA PRO A 86 -12.32 28.81 -12.37
C PRO A 86 -13.45 28.38 -11.44
N LEU A 87 -13.62 27.08 -11.31
CA LEU A 87 -14.57 26.46 -10.40
C LEU A 87 -13.83 25.97 -9.15
N THR A 88 -14.32 26.36 -7.98
CA THR A 88 -13.80 25.87 -6.69
C THR A 88 -14.92 25.11 -5.97
N VAL A 89 -14.59 23.89 -5.51
CA VAL A 89 -15.45 23.10 -4.63
C VAL A 89 -14.75 23.01 -3.27
N SER A 90 -15.46 23.41 -2.21
CA SER A 90 -14.99 23.35 -0.82
C SER A 90 -15.86 22.39 -0.02
N TYR A 91 -15.23 21.56 0.81
CA TYR A 91 -15.95 20.56 1.60
C TYR A 91 -15.21 20.24 2.89
N ASP A 92 -15.98 19.78 3.89
CA ASP A 92 -15.47 19.33 5.18
C ASP A 92 -15.56 17.81 5.27
N VAL A 93 -14.44 17.20 5.67
CA VAL A 93 -14.32 15.74 5.84
C VAL A 93 -14.15 15.42 7.31
N TYR A 94 -15.08 14.65 7.88
CA TYR A 94 -14.97 14.07 9.22
C TYR A 94 -13.97 12.92 9.21
N ALA A 95 -12.92 12.98 10.02
CA ALA A 95 -11.76 12.10 10.00
C ALA A 95 -11.56 11.46 11.38
N TRP A 96 -12.29 10.37 11.67
CA TRP A 96 -12.19 9.64 12.93
C TRP A 96 -12.04 8.12 12.72
N ASP A 97 -11.24 7.74 11.72
CA ASP A 97 -10.88 6.35 11.48
C ASP A 97 -9.38 6.17 11.70
N LEU A 98 -9.00 5.73 12.91
CA LEU A 98 -7.61 5.44 13.26
C LEU A 98 -7.18 4.11 12.63
N SER A 99 -6.95 4.15 11.33
CA SER A 99 -6.44 3.04 10.55
C SER A 99 -5.50 3.52 9.46
N VAL A 100 -4.73 2.61 8.89
CA VAL A 100 -3.87 2.90 7.73
C VAL A 100 -4.66 3.12 6.43
N ARG A 101 -6.01 3.01 6.45
CA ARG A 101 -6.86 2.88 5.23
C ARG A 101 -7.78 4.06 4.97
N ALA A 102 -7.88 5.01 5.88
CA ALA A 102 -8.85 6.11 5.80
C ALA A 102 -8.22 7.46 6.20
N ALA A 103 -8.93 8.27 6.99
CA ALA A 103 -8.44 9.52 7.53
C ALA A 103 -8.73 9.62 9.04
N HIS A 104 -7.76 10.13 9.78
CA HIS A 104 -7.83 10.41 11.20
C HIS A 104 -7.30 11.81 11.52
N LEU A 105 -7.96 12.50 12.43
CA LEU A 105 -7.50 13.80 12.94
C LEU A 105 -7.94 13.95 14.38
N ASP A 106 -6.99 14.29 15.25
CA ASP A 106 -7.27 14.73 16.61
C ASP A 106 -6.28 15.85 17.02
N ALA A 107 -6.32 16.23 18.29
CA ALA A 107 -5.42 17.28 18.82
C ALA A 107 -3.93 16.85 18.89
N THR A 108 -3.60 15.59 18.61
CA THR A 108 -2.24 15.05 18.71
C THR A 108 -1.58 14.82 17.35
N HIS A 109 -2.35 14.41 16.33
CA HIS A 109 -1.87 14.18 14.97
C HIS A 109 -3.01 14.13 13.95
N GLY A 110 -2.66 14.18 12.67
CA GLY A 110 -3.57 13.93 11.56
C GLY A 110 -2.94 12.98 10.55
N PHE A 111 -3.76 12.07 10.02
CA PHE A 111 -3.38 11.16 8.95
C PHE A 111 -4.48 11.11 7.90
N PHE A 112 -4.10 11.04 6.62
CA PHE A 112 -5.06 10.76 5.57
C PHE A 112 -4.44 10.04 4.36
N ASN A 113 -5.24 9.19 3.75
CA ASN A 113 -5.03 8.73 2.39
C ASN A 113 -5.76 9.66 1.41
N GLY A 114 -5.16 9.96 0.28
CA GLY A 114 -5.78 10.84 -0.72
C GLY A 114 -7.14 10.33 -1.20
N THR A 115 -7.36 9.02 -1.26
CA THR A 115 -8.66 8.40 -1.61
C THR A 115 -9.79 8.77 -0.68
N SER A 116 -9.50 9.13 0.58
CA SER A 116 -10.53 9.46 1.57
C SER A 116 -10.82 10.96 1.67
N VAL A 117 -10.02 11.82 1.02
CA VAL A 117 -10.12 13.28 1.17
C VAL A 117 -10.12 14.06 -0.15
N PHE A 118 -9.49 13.59 -1.23
CA PHE A 118 -9.38 14.36 -2.47
C PHE A 118 -10.41 13.92 -3.51
N LEU A 119 -11.34 14.83 -3.85
CA LEU A 119 -12.27 14.62 -4.96
C LEU A 119 -11.51 14.49 -6.28
N ARG A 120 -11.82 13.46 -7.03
CA ARG A 120 -11.41 13.29 -8.43
C ARG A 120 -12.17 14.30 -9.29
N VAL A 121 -11.46 14.97 -10.19
CA VAL A 121 -12.04 15.80 -11.23
C VAL A 121 -12.20 14.91 -12.46
N GLU A 122 -13.42 14.46 -12.74
CA GLU A 122 -13.67 13.53 -13.86
C GLU A 122 -13.29 14.17 -15.19
N GLY A 123 -12.56 13.40 -16.01
CA GLY A 123 -12.01 13.87 -17.29
C GLY A 123 -10.69 14.64 -17.19
N ALA A 124 -10.09 14.74 -15.99
CA ALA A 124 -8.83 15.43 -15.75
C ALA A 124 -7.83 14.54 -14.96
N ASP A 125 -7.95 13.23 -15.08
CA ASP A 125 -7.18 12.26 -14.31
C ASP A 125 -5.67 12.32 -14.57
N ASP A 126 -5.29 12.65 -15.78
CA ASP A 126 -3.90 12.78 -16.26
C ASP A 126 -3.30 14.18 -16.04
N GLN A 127 -4.04 15.09 -15.41
CA GLN A 127 -3.54 16.41 -15.14
C GLN A 127 -2.71 16.44 -13.86
N ARG A 128 -1.60 17.19 -13.93
CA ARG A 128 -0.77 17.48 -12.76
C ARG A 128 -1.63 18.04 -11.63
N CYS A 129 -1.40 17.52 -10.42
CA CYS A 129 -2.04 17.95 -9.20
C CYS A 129 -1.06 18.74 -8.32
N LEU A 130 -1.54 19.82 -7.73
CA LEU A 130 -0.83 20.61 -6.74
C LEU A 130 -1.63 20.59 -5.44
N VAL A 131 -0.97 20.37 -4.31
CA VAL A 131 -1.63 20.29 -3.00
C VAL A 131 -0.95 21.24 -2.02
N ASP A 132 -1.69 22.20 -1.48
CA ASP A 132 -1.27 23.03 -0.34
C ASP A 132 -1.72 22.34 0.96
N ILE A 133 -0.80 21.68 1.64
CA ILE A 133 -1.04 21.09 2.96
C ILE A 133 -0.81 22.18 3.99
N GLN A 134 -1.87 22.62 4.67
CA GLN A 134 -1.83 23.74 5.61
C GLN A 134 -1.72 23.26 7.05
N PRO A 135 -1.05 24.03 7.93
CA PRO A 135 -0.98 23.71 9.34
C PRO A 135 -2.31 23.96 10.04
N PRO A 136 -2.61 23.22 11.13
CA PRO A 136 -3.69 23.58 12.02
C PRO A 136 -3.47 24.96 12.66
N ALA A 137 -4.55 25.65 12.96
CA ALA A 137 -4.48 26.94 13.64
C ALA A 137 -4.27 26.76 15.16
N GLY A 138 -3.44 27.59 15.75
CA GLY A 138 -3.22 27.63 17.20
C GLY A 138 -1.80 27.28 17.65
N GLU A 139 -1.44 27.80 18.81
CA GLU A 139 -0.11 27.66 19.43
C GLU A 139 0.23 26.20 19.77
N ALA A 140 -0.77 25.40 20.14
CA ALA A 140 -0.62 23.99 20.51
C ALA A 140 -0.05 23.11 19.37
N TYR A 141 -0.24 23.55 18.14
CA TYR A 141 0.16 22.80 16.94
C TYR A 141 1.45 23.29 16.28
N ARG A 142 2.13 24.28 16.89
CA ARG A 142 3.35 24.89 16.31
C ARG A 142 4.46 23.88 16.01
N GLY A 143 4.52 22.78 16.74
CA GLY A 143 5.51 21.71 16.55
C GLY A 143 5.15 20.67 15.49
N TRP A 144 3.97 20.79 14.87
CA TRP A 144 3.55 19.81 13.86
C TRP A 144 4.40 19.93 12.60
N ARG A 145 4.67 18.78 12.00
CA ARG A 145 5.39 18.60 10.74
C ARG A 145 4.57 17.73 9.81
N VAL A 146 4.96 17.62 8.55
CA VAL A 146 4.32 16.77 7.53
C VAL A 146 5.28 15.69 7.10
N ALA A 147 4.87 14.43 7.15
CA ALA A 147 5.57 13.31 6.55
C ALA A 147 4.75 12.74 5.39
N THR A 148 5.32 12.72 4.22
CA THR A 148 4.74 12.16 2.99
C THR A 148 5.84 11.87 1.99
N ALA A 149 5.58 10.98 1.05
CA ALA A 149 6.42 10.78 -0.12
C ALA A 149 6.01 11.68 -1.31
N LEU A 150 4.93 12.47 -1.22
CA LEU A 150 4.65 13.50 -2.21
C LEU A 150 5.86 14.40 -2.42
N ARG A 151 6.15 14.74 -3.67
CA ARG A 151 7.25 15.64 -3.99
C ARG A 151 6.91 17.07 -3.57
N GLU A 152 7.87 17.74 -2.94
CA GLU A 152 7.77 19.16 -2.68
C GLU A 152 7.68 19.92 -4.02
N ALA A 153 6.67 20.75 -4.20
CA ALA A 153 6.43 21.44 -5.46
C ALA A 153 7.59 22.41 -5.79
N THR A 154 7.96 22.46 -7.05
CA THR A 154 9.03 23.33 -7.53
C THR A 154 8.50 24.72 -7.92
N GLY A 155 9.29 25.76 -7.68
CA GLY A 155 8.96 27.14 -8.04
C GLY A 155 8.01 27.83 -7.07
N ARG A 156 7.33 28.87 -7.56
CA ARG A 156 6.34 29.64 -6.81
C ARG A 156 4.94 29.35 -7.31
N ILE A 157 4.06 28.94 -6.41
CA ILE A 157 2.65 28.67 -6.69
C ILE A 157 1.83 29.68 -5.90
N GLN A 158 1.01 30.48 -6.58
CA GLN A 158 0.22 31.56 -5.97
C GLN A 158 1.08 32.48 -5.07
N GLY A 159 2.32 32.78 -5.49
CA GLY A 159 3.25 33.66 -4.75
C GLY A 159 4.00 32.99 -3.59
N LYS A 160 3.66 31.75 -3.20
CA LYS A 160 4.33 30.98 -2.14
C LYS A 160 5.34 29.99 -2.74
N ALA A 161 6.45 29.77 -2.06
CA ALA A 161 7.40 28.71 -2.40
C ALA A 161 6.77 27.31 -2.11
N GLY A 162 7.30 26.28 -2.77
CA GLY A 162 6.99 24.89 -2.42
C GLY A 162 7.32 24.55 -0.98
N ALA A 163 6.73 23.50 -0.45
CA ALA A 163 7.01 23.01 0.89
C ALA A 163 8.50 22.72 1.08
N LYS A 164 9.00 22.91 2.28
CA LYS A 164 10.26 22.33 2.72
C LYS A 164 10.01 20.89 3.16
N ARG A 165 11.04 20.05 3.11
CA ARG A 165 10.94 18.70 3.64
C ARG A 165 10.39 18.69 5.06
N TYR A 166 9.40 17.84 5.31
CA TYR A 166 8.62 17.77 6.55
C TYR A 166 7.86 19.05 6.92
N GLY A 167 7.71 19.99 6.00
CA GLY A 167 7.02 21.26 6.22
C GLY A 167 5.64 21.28 5.58
N PHE A 168 4.78 22.14 6.08
CA PHE A 168 3.53 22.52 5.43
C PHE A 168 3.81 23.36 4.18
N GLY A 169 2.89 23.36 3.21
CA GLY A 169 2.97 24.11 1.97
C GLY A 169 2.64 23.28 0.74
N TRP A 170 3.15 23.70 -0.43
CA TRP A 170 2.81 23.12 -1.71
C TRP A 170 3.62 21.88 -2.04
N TYR A 171 2.90 20.80 -2.35
CA TYR A 171 3.40 19.54 -2.88
C TYR A 171 2.82 19.31 -4.29
N GLU A 172 3.36 18.34 -5.04
CA GLU A 172 2.92 18.02 -6.40
C GLU A 172 2.86 16.53 -6.68
N ALA A 173 1.93 16.15 -7.53
CA ALA A 173 1.83 14.83 -8.15
C ALA A 173 1.66 14.98 -9.68
N ALA A 174 2.10 14.00 -10.45
CA ALA A 174 2.01 14.05 -11.92
C ALA A 174 0.56 13.96 -12.40
N ASP A 175 -0.29 13.24 -11.67
CA ASP A 175 -1.67 12.95 -11.97
C ASP A 175 -2.47 12.63 -10.70
N TYR A 176 -3.77 12.30 -10.86
CA TYR A 176 -4.63 11.95 -9.74
C TYR A 176 -4.27 10.60 -9.10
N ASP A 177 -3.84 9.60 -9.90
CA ASP A 177 -3.42 8.29 -9.40
C ASP A 177 -2.19 8.41 -8.49
N GLU A 178 -1.20 9.23 -8.88
CA GLU A 178 -0.05 9.53 -8.03
C GLU A 178 -0.47 10.31 -6.77
N LEU A 179 -1.39 11.28 -6.89
CA LEU A 179 -1.86 12.07 -5.76
C LEU A 179 -2.46 11.20 -4.65
N ILE A 180 -3.34 10.29 -5.00
CA ILE A 180 -4.05 9.45 -4.02
C ILE A 180 -3.21 8.29 -3.48
N ASP A 181 -2.09 7.97 -4.13
CA ASP A 181 -1.17 6.91 -3.70
C ASP A 181 -0.03 7.43 -2.80
N HIS A 182 -0.23 8.60 -2.20
CA HIS A 182 0.71 9.20 -1.27
C HIS A 182 -0.01 9.67 -0.02
N PRO A 183 -0.08 8.83 1.02
CA PRO A 183 -0.64 9.25 2.32
C PRO A 183 0.19 10.35 2.97
N VAL A 184 -0.44 11.03 3.89
CA VAL A 184 0.16 12.13 4.65
C VAL A 184 -0.06 11.88 6.14
N GLU A 185 1.01 11.93 6.91
CA GLU A 185 0.99 12.01 8.36
C GLU A 185 1.40 13.43 8.77
N MET A 186 0.70 14.01 9.75
CA MET A 186 1.04 15.32 10.31
C MET A 186 0.93 15.31 11.82
N GLY A 187 1.92 15.91 12.48
CA GLY A 187 2.02 15.93 13.93
C GLY A 187 3.44 16.10 14.43
N THR A 188 3.65 15.82 15.70
CA THR A 188 4.97 15.61 16.27
C THR A 188 5.31 14.14 16.17
N PHE A 189 6.40 13.80 15.50
CA PHE A 189 6.81 12.41 15.29
C PHE A 189 8.32 12.25 15.45
N GLU A 190 8.74 11.05 15.85
CA GLU A 190 10.13 10.63 15.78
C GLU A 190 10.49 10.30 14.32
N LEU A 191 11.73 10.54 13.94
CA LEU A 191 12.20 10.37 12.57
C LEU A 191 13.63 9.85 12.56
N VAL A 192 13.87 8.83 11.75
CA VAL A 192 15.21 8.41 11.37
C VAL A 192 15.29 8.26 9.85
N SER A 193 16.42 8.68 9.28
CA SER A 193 16.72 8.51 7.85
C SER A 193 17.88 7.53 7.68
N PHE A 194 17.82 6.73 6.62
CA PHE A 194 18.88 5.82 6.24
C PHE A 194 18.97 5.68 4.73
N GLU A 195 20.07 5.12 4.27
CA GLU A 195 20.29 4.82 2.85
C GLU A 195 20.37 3.30 2.66
N ALA A 196 19.60 2.78 1.69
CA ALA A 196 19.67 1.40 1.25
C ALA A 196 19.92 1.34 -0.26
N CYS A 197 21.01 0.68 -0.67
CA CYS A 197 21.44 0.61 -2.08
C CYS A 197 21.50 1.99 -2.78
N GLY A 198 21.97 3.03 -2.09
CA GLY A 198 22.06 4.40 -2.63
C GLY A 198 20.72 5.18 -2.66
N ALA A 199 19.62 4.58 -2.25
CA ALA A 199 18.31 5.22 -2.20
C ALA A 199 17.96 5.68 -0.78
N GLN A 200 17.39 6.88 -0.67
CA GLN A 200 17.01 7.48 0.62
C GLN A 200 15.71 6.88 1.15
N HIS A 201 15.70 6.57 2.43
CA HIS A 201 14.54 6.07 3.18
C HIS A 201 14.38 6.87 4.47
N ASP A 202 13.13 7.10 4.86
CA ASP A 202 12.77 7.70 6.12
C ASP A 202 11.80 6.79 6.87
N ALA A 203 11.98 6.68 8.18
CA ALA A 203 11.04 6.02 9.07
C ALA A 203 10.51 7.03 10.09
N VAL A 204 9.20 7.19 10.11
CA VAL A 204 8.45 8.13 10.95
C VAL A 204 7.59 7.35 11.93
N PHE A 205 7.61 7.76 13.20
CA PHE A 205 6.83 7.13 14.28
C PHE A 205 6.00 8.19 14.98
N THR A 206 4.69 8.08 14.85
CA THR A 206 3.71 8.97 15.48
C THR A 206 3.08 8.29 16.68
N GLY A 207 2.99 8.98 17.80
CA GLY A 207 2.51 8.47 19.08
C GLY A 207 3.60 8.52 20.17
N ARG A 208 3.27 8.02 21.35
CA ARG A 208 4.22 8.00 22.47
C ARG A 208 5.13 6.77 22.40
N VAL A 209 6.40 7.00 22.14
CA VAL A 209 7.42 5.96 21.99
C VAL A 209 8.67 6.27 22.86
N PRO A 210 8.56 6.24 24.18
CA PRO A 210 9.68 6.58 25.04
C PRO A 210 10.85 5.60 24.82
N ASN A 211 12.06 6.17 24.67
CA ASN A 211 13.29 5.43 24.46
C ASN A 211 13.31 4.53 23.23
N LEU A 212 12.60 4.92 22.15
CA LEU A 212 12.65 4.20 20.88
C LEU A 212 14.08 4.12 20.35
N ASP A 213 14.52 2.91 20.01
CA ASP A 213 15.83 2.69 19.42
C ASP A 213 15.81 2.94 17.91
N LEU A 214 15.89 4.22 17.53
CA LEU A 214 15.87 4.66 16.14
C LEU A 214 17.09 4.16 15.35
N GLU A 215 18.26 4.02 15.98
CA GLU A 215 19.46 3.51 15.31
C GLU A 215 19.29 2.04 14.92
N ARG A 216 18.72 1.24 15.83
CA ARG A 216 18.38 -0.16 15.56
C ARG A 216 17.36 -0.27 14.45
N ILE A 217 16.30 0.53 14.47
CA ILE A 217 15.27 0.57 13.41
C ILE A 217 15.93 0.88 12.06
N ALA A 218 16.72 1.95 11.96
CA ALA A 218 17.39 2.33 10.72
C ALA A 218 18.26 1.18 10.17
N ARG A 219 19.04 0.53 11.04
CA ARG A 219 19.88 -0.59 10.66
C ARG A 219 19.08 -1.80 10.18
N ASP A 220 18.02 -2.16 10.89
CA ASP A 220 17.22 -3.35 10.59
C ASP A 220 16.35 -3.14 9.33
N PHE A 221 15.73 -1.97 9.18
CA PHE A 221 14.99 -1.60 7.96
C PHE A 221 15.91 -1.54 6.73
N LYS A 222 17.11 -0.96 6.87
CA LYS A 222 18.11 -0.97 5.80
C LYS A 222 18.40 -2.37 5.30
N ARG A 223 18.58 -3.34 6.20
CA ARG A 223 18.87 -4.74 5.83
C ARG A 223 17.71 -5.37 5.06
N ILE A 224 16.46 -5.12 5.47
CA ILE A 224 15.26 -5.58 4.76
C ILE A 224 15.23 -4.98 3.36
N CYS A 225 15.33 -3.64 3.26
CA CYS A 225 15.27 -2.93 1.99
C CYS A 225 16.35 -3.40 1.01
N GLU A 226 17.60 -3.52 1.47
CA GLU A 226 18.71 -3.98 0.63
C GLU A 226 18.52 -5.41 0.14
N ALA A 227 18.02 -6.33 1.01
CA ALA A 227 17.74 -7.71 0.61
C ALA A 227 16.68 -7.78 -0.49
N GLN A 228 15.61 -7.00 -0.39
CA GLN A 228 14.53 -6.97 -1.37
C GLN A 228 14.94 -6.25 -2.66
N ILE A 229 15.64 -5.11 -2.58
CA ILE A 229 16.17 -4.43 -3.77
C ILE A 229 17.07 -5.38 -4.58
N ARG A 230 17.99 -6.09 -3.93
CA ARG A 230 18.89 -7.04 -4.59
C ARG A 230 18.18 -8.29 -5.09
N LEU A 231 17.04 -8.67 -4.52
CA LEU A 231 16.22 -9.75 -5.07
C LEU A 231 15.74 -9.42 -6.48
N PHE A 232 15.19 -8.22 -6.69
CA PHE A 232 14.60 -7.80 -7.96
C PHE A 232 15.63 -7.23 -8.94
N GLU A 233 16.63 -6.52 -8.44
CA GLU A 233 17.68 -5.85 -9.21
C GLU A 233 19.07 -6.29 -8.72
N PRO A 234 19.47 -7.57 -8.95
CA PRO A 234 20.71 -8.11 -8.40
C PRO A 234 21.99 -7.45 -8.95
N HIS A 235 21.92 -6.83 -10.14
CA HIS A 235 23.06 -6.20 -10.78
C HIS A 235 23.14 -4.70 -10.55
N THR A 236 22.01 -4.00 -10.64
CA THR A 236 21.93 -2.53 -10.53
C THR A 236 21.67 -2.07 -9.11
N ALA A 237 21.04 -2.93 -8.29
CA ALA A 237 20.57 -2.61 -6.96
C ALA A 237 19.72 -1.31 -6.93
N THR A 238 18.91 -1.08 -7.97
CA THR A 238 18.09 0.11 -8.11
C THR A 238 16.76 -0.07 -7.38
N ALA A 239 16.44 0.83 -6.47
CA ALA A 239 15.17 0.83 -5.77
C ALA A 239 14.02 1.24 -6.71
N PRO A 240 12.85 0.55 -6.69
CA PRO A 240 11.80 0.73 -7.70
C PRO A 240 11.12 2.10 -7.63
N PHE A 241 11.00 2.70 -6.45
CA PHE A 241 10.35 3.99 -6.27
C PHE A 241 11.12 5.18 -6.87
N LEU A 242 12.39 4.96 -7.28
CA LEU A 242 13.18 5.98 -7.98
C LEU A 242 12.66 6.29 -9.39
N ASP A 243 11.73 5.51 -9.92
CA ASP A 243 11.01 5.79 -11.17
C ASP A 243 10.14 7.06 -11.11
N SER A 244 9.64 7.39 -9.91
CA SER A 244 8.69 8.49 -9.70
C SER A 244 9.00 9.35 -8.47
N ASN A 245 9.89 8.90 -7.58
CA ASN A 245 10.19 9.58 -6.33
C ASN A 245 11.68 9.56 -5.98
N ARG A 246 12.09 10.39 -5.02
CA ARG A 246 13.49 10.48 -4.56
C ARG A 246 13.75 9.71 -3.27
N ARG A 247 12.68 9.25 -2.60
CA ARG A 247 12.75 8.62 -1.28
C ARG A 247 11.56 7.71 -1.04
N TYR A 248 11.72 6.79 -0.10
CA TYR A 248 10.65 5.99 0.46
C TYR A 248 10.36 6.41 1.90
N VAL A 249 9.09 6.43 2.30
CA VAL A 249 8.69 6.84 3.65
C VAL A 249 7.87 5.75 4.33
N PHE A 250 8.39 5.21 5.44
CA PHE A 250 7.62 4.37 6.36
C PHE A 250 6.92 5.29 7.38
N MET A 251 5.59 5.30 7.40
CA MET A 251 4.79 6.08 8.36
C MET A 251 4.11 5.13 9.34
N THR A 252 4.59 5.11 10.58
CA THR A 252 4.11 4.18 11.61
C THR A 252 3.31 4.91 12.67
N MET A 253 2.01 4.60 12.78
CA MET A 253 1.17 4.98 13.91
C MET A 253 1.37 3.99 15.04
N VAL A 254 1.80 4.46 16.21
CA VAL A 254 2.08 3.63 17.39
C VAL A 254 0.91 3.73 18.36
N THR A 255 0.25 2.60 18.57
CA THR A 255 -0.94 2.47 19.41
C THR A 255 -0.69 1.55 20.60
N THR A 256 -1.73 1.19 21.34
CA THR A 256 -1.65 0.24 22.45
C THR A 256 -1.57 -1.20 21.92
N ASP A 257 -2.36 -1.53 20.90
CA ASP A 257 -2.62 -2.90 20.44
C ASP A 257 -2.91 -3.00 18.92
N GLY A 258 -2.63 -1.92 18.17
CA GLY A 258 -2.89 -1.87 16.73
C GLY A 258 -1.90 -2.74 15.93
N TYR A 259 -2.37 -3.26 14.81
CA TYR A 259 -1.55 -3.94 13.81
C TYR A 259 -2.17 -3.77 12.43
N GLY A 260 -1.35 -3.42 11.44
CA GLY A 260 -1.78 -3.31 10.05
C GLY A 260 -0.80 -2.53 9.20
N GLY A 261 -0.87 -2.76 7.90
CA GLY A 261 -0.12 -2.04 6.89
C GLY A 261 -0.98 -1.70 5.69
N LEU A 262 -0.52 -0.76 4.91
CA LEU A 262 -1.05 -0.43 3.60
C LEU A 262 0.09 0.10 2.72
N GLU A 263 0.27 -0.59 1.63
CA GLU A 263 1.32 -0.32 0.66
C GLU A 263 0.98 0.86 -0.27
N HIS A 264 2.02 1.63 -0.61
CA HIS A 264 1.98 2.72 -1.58
C HIS A 264 3.21 2.69 -2.50
N ARG A 265 3.19 3.40 -3.63
CA ARG A 265 4.26 3.31 -4.64
C ARG A 265 5.64 3.79 -4.16
N ALA A 266 5.69 4.69 -3.17
CA ALA A 266 6.93 5.22 -2.60
C ALA A 266 6.85 5.43 -1.08
N SER A 267 5.87 4.78 -0.42
CA SER A 267 5.71 4.82 1.02
C SER A 267 4.86 3.64 1.50
N THR A 268 4.76 3.49 2.80
CA THR A 268 3.75 2.63 3.44
C THR A 268 3.22 3.29 4.70
N ALA A 269 1.93 3.08 4.98
CA ALA A 269 1.34 3.38 6.26
C ALA A 269 1.31 2.11 7.12
N LEU A 270 1.83 2.19 8.32
CA LEU A 270 1.96 1.08 9.26
C LEU A 270 1.26 1.42 10.58
N MET A 271 0.79 0.41 11.28
CA MET A 271 0.30 0.50 12.65
C MET A 271 0.89 -0.66 13.46
N CYS A 272 1.41 -0.37 14.64
CA CYS A 272 1.91 -1.39 15.55
C CYS A 272 1.62 -1.05 17.01
N ALA A 273 1.67 -2.07 17.86
CA ALA A 273 1.64 -1.85 19.30
C ALA A 273 2.99 -1.27 19.78
N ARG A 274 2.94 -0.38 20.75
CA ARG A 274 4.16 0.23 21.33
C ARG A 274 5.15 -0.78 21.83
N ASN A 275 4.68 -1.88 22.42
CA ASN A 275 5.53 -2.94 22.96
C ASN A 275 6.23 -3.80 21.90
N ASP A 276 5.85 -3.65 20.62
CA ASP A 276 6.48 -4.34 19.50
C ASP A 276 7.72 -3.60 18.98
N LEU A 277 7.97 -2.39 19.48
CA LEU A 277 9.10 -1.57 19.04
C LEU A 277 10.33 -1.78 19.92
N PRO A 278 11.56 -1.63 19.35
CA PRO A 278 12.79 -1.81 20.10
C PRO A 278 13.04 -0.61 21.03
N VAL A 279 13.58 -0.89 22.19
CA VAL A 279 13.92 0.10 23.23
C VAL A 279 15.42 0.19 23.39
N THR A 280 15.95 1.40 23.42
CA THR A 280 17.39 1.68 23.64
C THR A 280 17.92 0.94 24.84
N GLY A 281 19.05 0.25 24.67
CA GLY A 281 19.71 -0.54 25.72
C GLY A 281 19.12 -1.95 25.93
N ARG A 282 18.22 -2.41 25.04
CA ARG A 282 17.71 -3.77 25.02
C ARG A 282 18.02 -4.42 23.67
N ASP A 283 18.93 -5.38 23.65
CA ASP A 283 19.35 -6.05 22.42
C ASP A 283 18.43 -7.20 21.99
N GLU A 284 17.53 -7.64 22.86
CA GLU A 284 16.61 -8.73 22.57
C GLU A 284 15.70 -8.41 21.38
N THR A 285 15.57 -9.38 20.47
CA THR A 285 14.56 -9.35 19.39
C THR A 285 13.32 -10.10 19.86
N THR A 286 12.39 -9.37 20.46
CA THR A 286 11.12 -9.92 20.94
C THR A 286 10.25 -10.49 19.81
N GLU A 287 9.27 -11.34 20.12
CA GLU A 287 8.31 -11.83 19.14
C GLU A 287 7.52 -10.67 18.49
N GLY A 288 7.13 -9.66 19.29
CA GLY A 288 6.45 -8.47 18.79
C GLY A 288 7.31 -7.69 17.78
N TYR A 289 8.60 -7.49 18.07
CA TYR A 289 9.48 -6.81 17.14
C TYR A 289 9.72 -7.62 15.85
N ARG A 290 9.84 -8.95 15.94
CA ARG A 290 9.89 -9.80 14.74
C ARG A 290 8.64 -9.66 13.88
N THR A 291 7.45 -9.66 14.51
CA THR A 291 6.17 -9.45 13.84
C THR A 291 6.11 -8.09 13.13
N PHE A 292 6.58 -7.04 13.80
CA PHE A 292 6.67 -5.71 13.21
C PHE A 292 7.66 -5.66 12.03
N LEU A 293 8.84 -6.28 12.14
CA LEU A 293 9.78 -6.39 11.02
C LEU A 293 9.20 -7.18 9.84
N GLY A 294 8.42 -8.23 10.11
CA GLY A 294 7.65 -8.95 9.09
C GLY A 294 6.67 -8.05 8.35
N LEU A 295 5.91 -7.22 9.09
CA LEU A 295 5.01 -6.22 8.50
C LEU A 295 5.78 -5.21 7.63
N VAL A 296 6.88 -4.66 8.12
CA VAL A 296 7.75 -3.75 7.35
C VAL A 296 8.25 -4.41 6.06
N SER A 297 8.66 -5.68 6.14
CA SER A 297 9.11 -6.47 4.99
C SER A 297 8.00 -6.72 3.99
N HIS A 298 6.78 -7.04 4.46
CA HIS A 298 5.58 -7.26 3.66
C HIS A 298 5.23 -6.01 2.85
N GLU A 299 5.08 -4.89 3.54
CA GLU A 299 4.67 -3.63 2.92
C GLU A 299 5.73 -3.07 1.96
N TYR A 300 7.01 -3.25 2.28
CA TYR A 300 8.07 -2.82 1.38
C TYR A 300 8.13 -3.70 0.12
N PHE A 301 7.86 -5.01 0.23
CA PHE A 301 7.80 -5.94 -0.92
C PHE A 301 6.71 -5.55 -1.91
N HIS A 302 5.61 -5.01 -1.42
CA HIS A 302 4.53 -4.49 -2.26
C HIS A 302 4.95 -3.35 -3.18
N THR A 303 6.06 -2.68 -2.93
CA THR A 303 6.59 -1.66 -3.85
C THR A 303 6.83 -2.23 -5.25
N TRP A 304 7.15 -3.53 -5.35
CA TRP A 304 7.21 -4.31 -6.60
C TRP A 304 5.90 -5.04 -6.84
N ASN A 305 5.54 -5.93 -5.94
CA ASN A 305 4.43 -6.88 -6.05
C ASN A 305 3.19 -6.33 -5.39
N VAL A 306 2.53 -5.55 -6.06
CA VAL A 306 1.25 -5.00 -6.42
C VAL A 306 1.31 -3.52 -6.85
N LYS A 307 2.29 -2.76 -6.42
CA LYS A 307 2.31 -1.33 -6.81
C LYS A 307 2.84 -1.12 -8.24
N ARG A 308 3.57 -2.08 -8.80
CA ARG A 308 4.09 -2.05 -10.18
C ARG A 308 3.75 -3.33 -10.96
N ILE A 309 3.95 -4.50 -10.37
CA ILE A 309 3.43 -5.77 -10.88
C ILE A 309 1.99 -5.88 -10.37
N LYS A 310 0.97 -5.70 -11.22
CA LYS A 310 -0.44 -5.64 -10.83
C LYS A 310 -1.28 -6.72 -11.53
N PRO A 311 -2.41 -7.15 -10.96
CA PRO A 311 -3.41 -7.90 -11.72
C PRO A 311 -3.89 -7.07 -12.92
N ALA A 312 -4.16 -7.71 -14.05
CA ALA A 312 -4.65 -7.02 -15.25
C ALA A 312 -5.95 -6.23 -14.99
N THR A 313 -6.80 -6.73 -14.10
CA THR A 313 -8.05 -6.06 -13.70
C THR A 313 -7.84 -4.77 -12.91
N PHE A 314 -6.63 -4.53 -12.36
CA PHE A 314 -6.27 -3.31 -11.62
C PHE A 314 -5.54 -2.27 -12.51
N VAL A 315 -5.55 -2.46 -13.82
CA VAL A 315 -4.87 -1.55 -14.76
C VAL A 315 -5.87 -1.03 -15.81
N PRO A 316 -6.36 0.21 -15.65
CA PRO A 316 -6.29 1.09 -14.47
C PRO A 316 -7.24 0.66 -13.35
N TYR A 317 -7.08 1.22 -12.15
CA TYR A 317 -8.02 1.02 -11.07
C TYR A 317 -9.40 1.63 -11.35
N ALA A 318 -10.48 0.86 -11.14
CA ALA A 318 -11.84 1.39 -11.05
C ALA A 318 -12.17 1.67 -9.59
N LEU A 319 -12.04 2.93 -9.15
CA LEU A 319 -12.16 3.32 -7.75
C LEU A 319 -13.59 3.55 -7.26
N ASP A 320 -14.57 3.35 -8.14
CA ASP A 320 -16.01 3.56 -7.90
C ASP A 320 -16.76 2.29 -7.50
N ARG A 321 -16.15 1.11 -7.65
CA ARG A 321 -16.76 -0.20 -7.43
C ARG A 321 -15.73 -1.26 -7.10
N GLU A 322 -16.22 -2.45 -6.70
CA GLU A 322 -15.40 -3.63 -6.53
C GLU A 322 -14.73 -4.06 -7.85
N VAL A 323 -13.47 -4.46 -7.77
CA VAL A 323 -12.71 -5.00 -8.90
C VAL A 323 -12.22 -6.40 -8.55
N HIS A 324 -12.94 -7.41 -9.01
CA HIS A 324 -12.65 -8.79 -8.68
C HIS A 324 -11.46 -9.32 -9.47
N THR A 325 -10.60 -10.08 -8.80
CA THR A 325 -9.49 -10.81 -9.40
C THR A 325 -9.27 -12.14 -8.67
N PRO A 326 -9.00 -13.24 -9.39
CA PRO A 326 -8.66 -14.50 -8.74
C PRO A 326 -7.18 -14.57 -8.32
N LEU A 327 -6.40 -13.49 -8.41
CA LEU A 327 -4.95 -13.49 -8.29
C LEU A 327 -4.41 -12.88 -6.98
N LEU A 328 -5.25 -12.52 -5.98
CA LEU A 328 -4.71 -11.95 -4.74
C LEU A 328 -3.78 -12.94 -4.00
N TRP A 329 -3.95 -14.24 -4.17
CA TRP A 329 -3.02 -15.23 -3.65
C TRP A 329 -1.59 -15.10 -4.22
N LEU A 330 -1.44 -14.57 -5.44
CA LEU A 330 -0.14 -14.20 -6.01
C LEU A 330 0.39 -12.92 -5.37
N PHE A 331 -0.46 -11.87 -5.28
CA PHE A 331 -0.01 -10.55 -4.86
C PHE A 331 0.17 -10.45 -3.34
N GLU A 332 -0.68 -11.10 -2.57
CA GLU A 332 -0.62 -11.12 -1.11
C GLU A 332 0.08 -12.37 -0.58
N GLY A 333 -0.24 -13.53 -1.17
CA GLY A 333 0.33 -14.80 -0.73
C GLY A 333 1.82 -14.90 -1.01
N PHE A 334 2.30 -14.47 -2.18
CA PHE A 334 3.74 -14.43 -2.45
C PHE A 334 4.43 -13.37 -1.58
N THR A 335 3.82 -12.21 -1.39
CA THR A 335 4.35 -11.21 -0.46
C THR A 335 4.46 -11.79 0.96
N SER A 336 3.44 -12.52 1.42
CA SER A 336 3.46 -13.22 2.73
C SER A 336 4.44 -14.41 2.80
N TYR A 337 4.89 -14.93 1.68
CA TYR A 337 5.98 -15.89 1.64
C TYR A 337 7.34 -15.20 1.75
N TYR A 338 7.50 -14.10 1.02
CA TYR A 338 8.76 -13.37 0.99
C TYR A 338 9.00 -12.50 2.22
N ASP A 339 7.98 -12.01 2.90
CA ASP A 339 8.15 -11.11 4.05
C ASP A 339 9.04 -11.74 5.14
N ASP A 340 8.69 -12.92 5.63
CA ASP A 340 9.47 -13.68 6.62
C ASP A 340 10.77 -14.24 6.04
N LEU A 341 10.76 -14.69 4.78
CA LEU A 341 11.95 -15.21 4.11
C LEU A 341 13.03 -14.11 3.97
N MET A 342 12.63 -12.86 3.72
CA MET A 342 13.57 -11.74 3.66
C MET A 342 14.16 -11.40 5.03
N LEU A 343 13.46 -11.64 6.13
CA LEU A 343 14.02 -11.48 7.47
C LEU A 343 15.18 -12.47 7.73
N VAL A 344 15.04 -13.72 7.30
CA VAL A 344 16.12 -14.70 7.36
C VAL A 344 17.28 -14.32 6.42
N ARG A 345 16.98 -13.98 5.17
CA ARG A 345 18.00 -13.62 4.18
C ARG A 345 18.78 -12.36 4.55
N SER A 346 18.14 -11.42 5.23
CA SER A 346 18.80 -10.23 5.79
C SER A 346 19.53 -10.50 7.12
N GLY A 347 19.40 -11.72 7.68
CA GLY A 347 20.02 -12.12 8.95
C GLY A 347 19.42 -11.43 10.17
N LEU A 348 18.16 -11.00 10.10
CA LEU A 348 17.42 -10.42 11.22
C LEU A 348 16.81 -11.48 12.12
N ILE A 349 16.50 -12.64 11.57
CA ILE A 349 16.05 -13.83 12.29
C ILE A 349 16.89 -15.04 11.90
N SER A 350 16.93 -16.05 12.76
CA SER A 350 17.59 -17.33 12.48
C SER A 350 16.70 -18.24 11.64
N GLU A 351 17.29 -19.25 11.00
CA GLU A 351 16.56 -20.31 10.29
C GLU A 351 15.57 -21.04 11.21
N ALA A 352 15.93 -21.29 12.47
CA ALA A 352 15.06 -21.92 13.45
C ALA A 352 13.81 -21.05 13.73
N GLN A 353 13.98 -19.73 13.86
CA GLN A 353 12.87 -18.81 14.04
C GLN A 353 11.97 -18.76 12.79
N TYR A 354 12.54 -18.76 11.60
CA TYR A 354 11.78 -18.85 10.37
C TYR A 354 10.94 -20.12 10.28
N LEU A 355 11.53 -21.29 10.60
CA LEU A 355 10.81 -22.56 10.61
C LEU A 355 9.70 -22.60 11.68
N GLU A 356 9.90 -21.96 12.82
CA GLU A 356 8.85 -21.77 13.83
C GLU A 356 7.68 -20.94 13.29
N MET A 357 7.96 -19.79 12.64
CA MET A 357 6.95 -18.92 12.05
C MET A 357 6.20 -19.64 10.95
N LEU A 358 6.90 -20.34 10.06
CA LEU A 358 6.31 -21.18 9.02
C LEU A 358 5.41 -22.28 9.60
N GLY A 359 5.85 -22.91 10.67
CA GLY A 359 5.06 -23.91 11.40
C GLY A 359 3.77 -23.33 12.00
N LYS A 360 3.81 -22.12 12.54
CA LYS A 360 2.62 -21.39 13.02
C LYS A 360 1.64 -21.10 11.88
N THR A 361 2.14 -20.59 10.75
CA THR A 361 1.32 -20.31 9.55
C THR A 361 0.67 -21.57 9.01
N TRP A 362 1.43 -22.65 8.86
CA TRP A 362 0.90 -23.92 8.36
C TRP A 362 -0.17 -24.49 9.30
N ASN A 363 0.10 -24.53 10.61
CA ASN A 363 -0.89 -24.99 11.61
C ASN A 363 -2.14 -24.11 11.60
N GLY A 364 -1.99 -22.78 11.44
CA GLY A 364 -3.12 -21.85 11.32
C GLY A 364 -4.04 -22.21 10.15
N VAL A 365 -3.47 -22.47 8.97
CA VAL A 365 -4.22 -22.88 7.79
C VAL A 365 -4.92 -24.24 8.03
N LEU A 366 -4.23 -25.22 8.63
CA LEU A 366 -4.78 -26.56 8.84
C LEU A 366 -5.95 -26.60 9.85
N ARG A 367 -6.02 -25.65 10.79
CA ARG A 367 -7.11 -25.57 11.79
C ARG A 367 -8.46 -25.23 11.16
N GLY A 368 -8.48 -24.36 10.16
CA GLY A 368 -9.72 -23.89 9.52
C GLY A 368 -10.25 -24.91 8.50
N SER A 369 -11.48 -25.40 8.67
CA SER A 369 -12.11 -26.32 7.70
C SER A 369 -12.51 -25.63 6.39
N GLY A 370 -12.60 -24.30 6.38
CA GLY A 370 -12.86 -23.48 5.20
C GLY A 370 -11.87 -23.73 4.05
N ARG A 371 -10.61 -24.10 4.37
CA ARG A 371 -9.58 -24.45 3.37
C ARG A 371 -9.97 -25.63 2.45
N LEU A 372 -10.88 -26.50 2.91
CA LEU A 372 -11.40 -27.63 2.15
C LEU A 372 -12.65 -27.26 1.33
N LYS A 373 -13.18 -26.06 1.52
CA LYS A 373 -14.42 -25.58 0.87
C LYS A 373 -14.16 -24.48 -0.14
N GLN A 374 -13.11 -23.70 0.07
CA GLN A 374 -12.74 -22.57 -0.79
C GLN A 374 -11.28 -22.70 -1.24
N SER A 375 -11.02 -22.49 -2.53
CA SER A 375 -9.67 -22.37 -3.08
C SER A 375 -9.08 -20.98 -2.82
N VAL A 376 -7.77 -20.81 -3.02
CA VAL A 376 -7.15 -19.47 -2.87
C VAL A 376 -7.55 -18.52 -4.01
N ALA A 377 -7.88 -19.04 -5.20
CA ALA A 377 -8.44 -18.25 -6.29
C ALA A 377 -9.86 -17.76 -5.98
N GLU A 378 -10.74 -18.64 -5.47
CA GLU A 378 -12.07 -18.28 -4.99
C GLU A 378 -12.00 -17.26 -3.84
N SER A 379 -11.08 -17.46 -2.88
CA SER A 379 -10.84 -16.52 -1.76
C SER A 379 -10.38 -15.16 -2.26
N SER A 380 -9.50 -15.13 -3.24
CA SER A 380 -9.03 -13.90 -3.88
C SER A 380 -10.18 -13.16 -4.57
N PHE A 381 -11.01 -13.87 -5.33
CA PHE A 381 -12.14 -13.28 -6.04
C PHE A 381 -13.21 -12.72 -5.09
N ASP A 382 -13.51 -13.47 -4.03
CA ASP A 382 -14.51 -13.11 -3.02
C ASP A 382 -13.96 -12.22 -1.88
N ALA A 383 -12.74 -11.70 -2.00
CA ALA A 383 -12.10 -10.91 -0.94
C ALA A 383 -13.01 -9.79 -0.42
N TRP A 384 -13.66 -9.06 -1.32
CA TRP A 384 -14.52 -7.92 -1.05
C TRP A 384 -15.70 -8.19 -0.09
N THR A 385 -16.28 -9.37 -0.20
CA THR A 385 -17.53 -9.71 0.48
C THR A 385 -17.35 -10.75 1.57
N LYS A 386 -16.26 -11.53 1.52
CA LYS A 386 -15.99 -12.60 2.48
C LYS A 386 -14.77 -12.32 3.35
N TYR A 387 -13.57 -12.18 2.76
CA TYR A 387 -12.33 -12.06 3.54
C TYR A 387 -12.26 -10.75 4.32
N TYR A 388 -12.66 -9.63 3.72
CA TYR A 388 -12.69 -8.32 4.40
C TYR A 388 -13.96 -8.08 5.24
N ARG A 389 -14.93 -9.00 5.19
CA ARG A 389 -16.19 -8.93 5.96
C ARG A 389 -16.44 -10.27 6.67
N GLN A 390 -15.43 -10.72 7.43
CA GLN A 390 -15.52 -11.97 8.16
C GLN A 390 -16.58 -11.92 9.26
N ASP A 391 -17.25 -13.04 9.44
CA ASP A 391 -18.16 -13.32 10.54
C ASP A 391 -17.64 -14.52 11.36
N GLU A 392 -18.41 -14.97 12.34
CA GLU A 392 -18.07 -16.09 13.22
C GLU A 392 -17.94 -17.42 12.47
N ASN A 393 -18.54 -17.56 11.28
CA ASN A 393 -18.47 -18.74 10.45
C ASN A 393 -17.25 -18.77 9.52
N ALA A 394 -16.48 -17.68 9.43
CA ALA A 394 -15.33 -17.55 8.52
C ALA A 394 -14.35 -18.74 8.60
N PRO A 395 -13.95 -19.26 9.78
CA PRO A 395 -13.04 -20.42 9.87
C PRO A 395 -13.57 -21.69 9.21
N ASN A 396 -14.90 -21.82 9.10
CA ASN A 396 -15.58 -22.96 8.51
C ASN A 396 -15.88 -22.80 7.02
N ALA A 397 -15.84 -21.58 6.50
CA ALA A 397 -16.34 -21.24 5.16
C ALA A 397 -15.27 -20.75 4.20
N ILE A 398 -14.27 -20.02 4.69
CA ILE A 398 -13.27 -19.37 3.86
C ILE A 398 -11.84 -19.80 4.22
N VAL A 399 -10.91 -19.53 3.31
CA VAL A 399 -9.47 -19.66 3.53
C VAL A 399 -8.78 -18.33 3.28
N SER A 400 -7.70 -18.05 3.98
CA SER A 400 -6.88 -16.86 3.71
C SER A 400 -6.03 -17.06 2.47
N TYR A 401 -6.20 -16.19 1.48
CA TYR A 401 -5.31 -16.13 0.32
C TYR A 401 -3.93 -15.56 0.69
N TYR A 402 -3.76 -14.92 1.85
CA TYR A 402 -2.46 -14.55 2.42
C TYR A 402 -1.73 -15.81 2.91
N THR A 403 -2.25 -16.44 3.95
CA THR A 403 -1.54 -17.54 4.63
C THR A 403 -1.53 -18.85 3.81
N LYS A 404 -2.67 -19.30 3.24
CA LYS A 404 -2.62 -20.44 2.33
C LYS A 404 -1.89 -20.09 1.03
N GLY A 405 -2.00 -18.85 0.55
CA GLY A 405 -1.24 -18.35 -0.61
C GLY A 405 0.28 -18.37 -0.38
N SER A 406 0.76 -18.05 0.83
CA SER A 406 2.18 -18.17 1.16
C SER A 406 2.67 -19.62 1.14
N LEU A 407 1.83 -20.57 1.58
CA LEU A 407 2.15 -22.00 1.48
C LEU A 407 2.12 -22.51 0.02
N VAL A 408 1.27 -21.94 -0.83
CA VAL A 408 1.29 -22.20 -2.29
C VAL A 408 2.59 -21.68 -2.90
N ALA A 409 3.01 -20.45 -2.56
CA ALA A 409 4.29 -19.89 -3.00
C ALA A 409 5.48 -20.77 -2.58
N LEU A 410 5.50 -21.19 -1.31
CA LEU A 410 6.50 -22.13 -0.80
C LEU A 410 6.51 -23.46 -1.57
N ALA A 411 5.35 -24.05 -1.84
CA ALA A 411 5.25 -25.30 -2.57
C ALA A 411 5.77 -25.16 -4.01
N LEU A 412 5.50 -24.02 -4.67
CA LEU A 412 6.02 -23.70 -6.00
C LEU A 412 7.54 -23.52 -5.97
N ASP A 413 8.08 -22.76 -5.01
CA ASP A 413 9.53 -22.54 -4.86
C ASP A 413 10.28 -23.86 -4.62
N LEU A 414 9.80 -24.69 -3.69
CA LEU A 414 10.42 -26.00 -3.41
C LEU A 414 10.31 -26.96 -4.60
N THR A 415 9.21 -26.93 -5.34
CA THR A 415 9.04 -27.75 -6.56
C THR A 415 10.01 -27.32 -7.65
N ILE A 416 10.12 -26.01 -7.90
CA ILE A 416 11.09 -25.48 -8.89
C ILE A 416 12.51 -25.88 -8.49
N ARG A 417 12.92 -25.65 -7.25
CA ARG A 417 14.25 -26.01 -6.74
C ARG A 417 14.54 -27.50 -6.88
N THR A 418 13.57 -28.35 -6.53
CA THR A 418 13.72 -29.81 -6.63
C THR A 418 13.91 -30.25 -8.08
N GLN A 419 13.08 -29.76 -9.01
CA GLN A 419 13.10 -30.19 -10.41
C GLN A 419 14.26 -29.59 -11.20
N THR A 420 14.81 -28.47 -10.75
CA THR A 420 15.97 -27.82 -11.38
C THR A 420 17.29 -28.10 -10.64
N HIS A 421 17.28 -29.00 -9.65
CA HIS A 421 18.45 -29.27 -8.79
C HIS A 421 19.06 -28.01 -8.16
N GLY A 422 18.22 -27.03 -7.82
CA GLY A 422 18.61 -25.77 -7.21
C GLY A 422 19.05 -24.66 -8.16
N GLU A 423 19.07 -24.90 -9.49
CA GLU A 423 19.47 -23.91 -10.48
C GLU A 423 18.46 -22.78 -10.64
N ARG A 424 17.17 -23.04 -10.35
CA ARG A 424 16.07 -22.08 -10.42
C ARG A 424 15.26 -22.07 -9.13
N SER A 425 14.58 -20.95 -8.91
CA SER A 425 13.74 -20.73 -7.74
C SER A 425 12.59 -19.79 -8.07
N LEU A 426 11.71 -19.54 -7.11
CA LEU A 426 10.65 -18.53 -7.24
C LEU A 426 11.23 -17.10 -7.39
N ASP A 427 12.45 -16.86 -6.93
CA ASP A 427 13.14 -15.58 -7.14
C ASP A 427 13.31 -15.25 -8.63
N ASP A 428 13.59 -16.26 -9.47
CA ASP A 428 13.72 -16.09 -10.93
C ASP A 428 12.38 -15.67 -11.54
N VAL A 429 11.28 -16.26 -11.06
CA VAL A 429 9.92 -15.90 -11.47
C VAL A 429 9.59 -14.47 -11.06
N MET A 430 9.90 -14.06 -9.82
CA MET A 430 9.65 -12.69 -9.35
C MET A 430 10.45 -11.67 -10.17
N ARG A 431 11.71 -11.96 -10.50
CA ARG A 431 12.51 -11.11 -11.40
C ARG A 431 11.93 -11.03 -12.81
N ALA A 432 11.44 -12.14 -13.34
CA ALA A 432 10.80 -12.17 -14.66
C ALA A 432 9.49 -11.37 -14.66
N LEU A 433 8.66 -11.49 -13.62
CA LEU A 433 7.47 -10.65 -13.44
C LEU A 433 7.83 -9.17 -13.37
N TRP A 434 8.88 -8.81 -12.64
CA TRP A 434 9.38 -7.45 -12.52
C TRP A 434 9.80 -6.87 -13.88
N VAL A 435 10.62 -7.59 -14.61
CA VAL A 435 11.10 -7.15 -15.93
C VAL A 435 9.95 -7.03 -16.95
N THR A 436 8.97 -7.94 -16.87
CA THR A 436 7.89 -8.01 -17.85
C THR A 436 6.77 -7.00 -17.59
N TYR A 437 6.43 -6.78 -16.32
CA TYR A 437 5.23 -6.01 -15.95
C TYR A 437 5.52 -4.79 -15.08
N GLY A 438 6.60 -4.80 -14.29
CA GLY A 438 6.80 -3.84 -13.20
C GLY A 438 7.81 -2.74 -13.48
N ARG A 439 8.99 -3.06 -14.04
CA ARG A 439 10.14 -2.15 -14.13
C ARG A 439 9.82 -0.82 -14.80
N ASP A 440 9.08 -0.86 -15.90
CA ASP A 440 8.74 0.32 -16.69
C ASP A 440 7.28 0.74 -16.53
N PHE A 441 6.60 0.27 -15.46
CA PHE A 441 5.16 0.48 -15.29
C PHE A 441 4.76 1.95 -15.31
N TYR A 442 5.55 2.83 -14.69
CA TYR A 442 5.32 4.28 -14.65
C TYR A 442 6.20 5.06 -15.64
N ALA A 443 6.95 4.38 -16.52
CA ALA A 443 7.80 5.07 -17.50
C ALA A 443 6.95 5.81 -18.55
N ALA A 444 7.37 7.03 -18.91
CA ALA A 444 6.67 7.84 -19.89
C ALA A 444 6.56 7.13 -21.25
N GLY A 445 5.37 7.06 -21.82
CA GLY A 445 5.09 6.39 -23.09
C GLY A 445 5.01 4.86 -23.03
N HIS A 446 5.18 4.25 -21.85
CA HIS A 446 4.98 2.82 -21.67
C HIS A 446 3.50 2.46 -21.58
N THR A 447 3.09 1.39 -22.25
CA THR A 447 1.73 0.86 -22.12
C THR A 447 1.66 -0.01 -20.88
N GLN A 448 0.96 0.47 -19.86
CA GLN A 448 0.75 -0.29 -18.62
C GLN A 448 0.01 -1.61 -18.91
N ARG A 449 0.55 -2.71 -18.40
CA ARG A 449 -0.02 -4.05 -18.52
C ARG A 449 0.01 -4.74 -17.17
N GLY A 450 -1.06 -5.49 -16.87
CA GLY A 450 -1.13 -6.31 -15.67
C GLY A 450 -1.00 -7.79 -15.96
N VAL A 451 -0.79 -8.56 -14.90
CA VAL A 451 -0.64 -10.01 -14.91
C VAL A 451 -2.01 -10.66 -15.11
N THR A 452 -2.11 -11.59 -16.04
CA THR A 452 -3.23 -12.52 -16.17
C THR A 452 -2.81 -13.89 -15.67
N GLU A 453 -3.78 -14.75 -15.31
CA GLU A 453 -3.48 -16.11 -14.85
C GLU A 453 -2.71 -16.92 -15.90
N ALA A 454 -3.16 -16.88 -17.16
CA ALA A 454 -2.47 -17.56 -18.27
C ALA A 454 -1.05 -17.00 -18.49
N GLY A 455 -0.89 -15.68 -18.40
CA GLY A 455 0.42 -15.01 -18.53
C GLY A 455 1.37 -15.39 -17.41
N LEU A 456 0.88 -15.49 -16.17
CA LEU A 456 1.66 -15.96 -15.03
C LEU A 456 2.22 -17.36 -15.27
N ILE A 457 1.35 -18.33 -15.62
CA ILE A 457 1.75 -19.73 -15.82
C ILE A 457 2.78 -19.84 -16.95
N THR A 458 2.55 -19.17 -18.06
CA THR A 458 3.48 -19.17 -19.20
C THR A 458 4.84 -18.60 -18.79
N LEU A 459 4.87 -17.44 -18.12
CA LEU A 459 6.09 -16.82 -17.64
C LEU A 459 6.85 -17.71 -16.65
N MET A 460 6.14 -18.39 -15.73
CA MET A 460 6.76 -19.33 -14.80
C MET A 460 7.44 -20.49 -15.52
N GLU A 461 6.75 -21.11 -16.48
CA GLU A 461 7.26 -22.26 -17.26
C GLU A 461 8.47 -21.85 -18.13
N GLU A 462 8.39 -20.70 -18.82
CA GLU A 462 9.48 -20.18 -19.65
C GLU A 462 10.71 -19.81 -18.83
N THR A 463 10.50 -19.21 -17.66
CA THR A 463 11.60 -18.77 -16.78
C THR A 463 12.34 -19.93 -16.13
N THR A 464 11.59 -20.95 -15.70
CA THR A 464 12.15 -22.04 -14.89
C THR A 464 12.51 -23.29 -15.70
N GLY A 465 11.93 -23.45 -16.89
CA GLY A 465 11.99 -24.70 -17.66
C GLY A 465 11.17 -25.84 -17.09
N VAL A 466 10.41 -25.60 -16.03
CA VAL A 466 9.60 -26.58 -15.31
C VAL A 466 8.15 -26.53 -15.77
N ARG A 467 7.52 -27.66 -16.01
CA ARG A 467 6.07 -27.72 -16.34
C ARG A 467 5.24 -27.50 -15.07
N LEU A 468 4.71 -26.30 -14.89
CA LEU A 468 4.02 -25.88 -13.67
C LEU A 468 2.51 -25.72 -13.82
N ARG A 469 1.97 -25.73 -15.03
CA ARG A 469 0.55 -25.47 -15.31
C ARG A 469 -0.40 -26.30 -14.45
N THR A 470 -0.18 -27.61 -14.41
CA THR A 470 -1.05 -28.53 -13.64
C THR A 470 -0.93 -28.24 -12.14
N LEU A 471 0.29 -28.06 -11.64
CA LEU A 471 0.53 -27.78 -10.21
C LEU A 471 -0.06 -26.43 -9.79
N VAL A 472 0.19 -25.35 -10.57
CA VAL A 472 -0.37 -24.03 -10.28
C VAL A 472 -1.89 -24.09 -10.18
N ARG A 473 -2.57 -24.73 -11.15
CA ARG A 473 -4.02 -24.88 -11.12
C ARG A 473 -4.50 -25.72 -9.94
N GLN A 474 -3.85 -26.83 -9.64
CA GLN A 474 -4.20 -27.63 -8.46
C GLN A 474 -4.09 -26.83 -7.17
N LEU A 475 -3.03 -26.03 -7.01
CA LEU A 475 -2.79 -25.26 -5.80
C LEU A 475 -3.66 -23.98 -5.71
N SER A 476 -4.00 -23.35 -6.85
CA SER A 476 -4.78 -22.10 -6.87
C SER A 476 -6.28 -22.31 -6.98
N GLU A 477 -6.74 -23.20 -7.86
CA GLU A 477 -8.15 -23.50 -8.11
C GLU A 477 -8.65 -24.70 -7.27
N GLY A 478 -7.74 -25.61 -6.88
CA GLY A 478 -8.03 -26.76 -6.04
C GLY A 478 -8.20 -26.37 -4.56
N ARG A 479 -8.76 -27.29 -3.79
CA ARG A 479 -9.00 -27.12 -2.34
C ARG A 479 -8.08 -27.99 -1.49
N ASP A 480 -7.26 -28.82 -2.11
CA ASP A 480 -6.28 -29.65 -1.43
C ASP A 480 -5.20 -28.80 -0.74
N ASP A 481 -4.64 -29.35 0.32
CA ASP A 481 -3.49 -28.71 0.97
C ASP A 481 -2.23 -28.89 0.10
N PRO A 482 -1.33 -27.89 0.03
CA PRO A 482 -0.05 -28.06 -0.65
C PRO A 482 0.74 -29.26 -0.10
N PRO A 483 1.46 -30.03 -0.94
CA PRO A 483 2.13 -31.28 -0.56
C PRO A 483 3.45 -31.01 0.20
N LEU A 484 3.42 -30.12 1.19
CA LEU A 484 4.59 -29.64 1.93
C LEU A 484 5.40 -30.77 2.60
N PRO A 485 4.80 -31.81 3.23
CA PRO A 485 5.60 -32.87 3.84
C PRO A 485 6.56 -33.58 2.88
N ALA A 486 6.12 -33.83 1.65
CA ALA A 486 6.95 -34.47 0.63
C ALA A 486 8.07 -33.51 0.14
N LEU A 487 7.72 -32.23 -0.05
CA LEU A 487 8.65 -31.19 -0.48
C LEU A 487 9.71 -30.90 0.61
N PHE A 488 9.32 -30.82 1.88
CA PHE A 488 10.27 -30.67 2.98
C PHE A 488 11.25 -31.84 3.07
N LYS A 489 10.74 -33.09 2.93
CA LYS A 489 11.60 -34.26 2.93
C LYS A 489 12.65 -34.20 1.80
N ALA A 490 12.27 -33.71 0.60
CA ALA A 490 13.20 -33.54 -0.52
C ALA A 490 14.30 -32.50 -0.21
N MET A 491 14.01 -31.54 0.69
CA MET A 491 14.96 -30.50 1.15
C MET A 491 15.69 -30.89 2.45
N GLY A 492 15.53 -32.12 2.92
CA GLY A 492 16.18 -32.58 4.16
C GLY A 492 15.52 -32.05 5.44
N VAL A 493 14.33 -31.49 5.36
CA VAL A 493 13.56 -31.00 6.51
C VAL A 493 12.52 -32.02 6.94
N SER A 494 12.52 -32.38 8.24
CA SER A 494 11.50 -33.26 8.82
C SER A 494 10.33 -32.42 9.36
N ALA A 495 9.12 -32.74 8.89
CA ALA A 495 7.89 -32.14 9.38
C ALA A 495 7.00 -33.21 10.00
N THR A 496 6.67 -33.07 11.29
CA THR A 496 5.76 -33.96 12.00
C THR A 496 4.48 -33.23 12.38
N ARG A 497 3.33 -33.85 12.06
CA ARG A 497 2.04 -33.42 12.65
C ARG A 497 2.00 -33.87 14.12
N LYS A 498 1.76 -32.93 15.01
CA LYS A 498 1.41 -33.24 16.41
C LYS A 498 -0.10 -33.36 16.56
#